data_b6c5321257b9da4d6f56f4f389153bc8
#
_entry.id   b6c5321257b9da4d6f56f4f389153bc8
#
_cell.length_a   1.000
_cell.length_b   1.000
_cell.length_c   1.000
_cell.angle_alpha   90.00
_cell.angle_beta   90.00
_cell.angle_gamma   90.00
#
_symmetry.space_group_name_H-M   'P 1'
#
loop_
_entity.id
_entity.type
_entity.pdbx_description
1 polymer ?
#
loop_
_entity_poly.entity_id
_entity_poly.type
_entity_poly.pdbx_seq_one_letter_code
_entity_poly.pdbx_strand_id
1 'polypeptide(L)'
;MFTNDIIYYMRTQHNLYVGDRTAEKIKIQIGAATEDLELPPDEMSVQGRDLLTGKPKQVQISYREIAKALDKSILRVEDSVMETLSQTPPELAADIYNTGIYLAGGGSMLRGLDKRLSQKTDLPVYIC
;
A
#
# COMPACT_ATOMS: atom_id res chain seq x y z
N MET A 1 -0.22 -0.22 10.15
CA MET A 1 0.66 -1.01 9.29
C MET A 1 1.25 -0.17 8.16
N PHE A 2 0.45 0.29 7.23
CA PHE A 2 0.96 1.07 6.11
C PHE A 2 1.48 2.45 6.49
N THR A 3 0.81 3.14 7.41
CA THR A 3 1.28 4.45 7.87
C THR A 3 2.63 4.36 8.57
N ASN A 4 2.86 3.32 9.37
CA ASN A 4 4.16 3.10 10.02
C ASN A 4 5.27 2.86 9.00
N ASP A 5 4.99 2.14 7.94
CA ASP A 5 5.95 1.90 6.86
C ASP A 5 6.34 3.20 6.17
N ILE A 6 5.37 4.09 5.95
CA ILE A 6 5.62 5.40 5.34
C ILE A 6 6.49 6.27 6.26
N ILE A 7 6.18 6.30 7.55
CA ILE A 7 6.97 7.05 8.54
C ILE A 7 8.41 6.56 8.55
N TYR A 8 8.59 5.24 8.55
CA TYR A 8 9.92 4.62 8.55
C TYR A 8 10.67 4.97 7.25
N TYR A 9 10.01 4.88 6.10
CA TYR A 9 10.61 5.20 4.81
C TYR A 9 11.07 6.66 4.75
N MET A 10 10.22 7.60 5.17
CA MET A 10 10.56 9.01 5.17
C MET A 10 11.75 9.30 6.07
N ARG A 11 11.81 8.64 7.23
CA ARG A 11 12.93 8.80 8.15
C ARG A 11 14.24 8.26 7.58
N THR A 12 14.22 7.08 6.99
CA THR A 12 15.43 6.41 6.53
C THR A 12 15.92 6.90 5.18
N GLN A 13 15.02 7.26 4.26
CA GLN A 13 15.39 7.64 2.90
C GLN A 13 15.50 9.16 2.70
N HIS A 14 14.77 9.94 3.48
CA HIS A 14 14.73 11.39 3.33
C HIS A 14 15.21 12.14 4.57
N ASN A 15 15.54 11.44 5.64
CA ASN A 15 15.90 12.04 6.94
C ASN A 15 14.83 13.03 7.42
N LEU A 16 13.57 12.70 7.15
CA LEU A 16 12.44 13.57 7.44
C LEU A 16 11.50 12.88 8.44
N TYR A 17 11.22 13.56 9.56
CA TYR A 17 10.22 13.10 10.49
C TYR A 17 8.84 13.62 10.07
N VAL A 18 7.90 12.71 9.90
CA VAL A 18 6.50 13.02 9.65
C VAL A 18 5.64 12.32 10.70
N GLY A 19 4.55 12.95 11.09
CA GLY A 19 3.62 12.37 12.06
C GLY A 19 2.60 11.45 11.38
N ASP A 20 1.77 10.81 12.21
CA ASP A 20 0.75 9.87 11.73
C ASP A 20 -0.23 10.52 10.74
N ARG A 21 -0.64 11.76 11.00
CA ARG A 21 -1.57 12.47 10.13
C ARG A 21 -0.97 12.70 8.74
N THR A 22 0.29 13.12 8.67
CA THR A 22 0.98 13.33 7.40
C THR A 22 1.17 12.01 6.67
N ALA A 23 1.56 10.95 7.37
CA ALA A 23 1.71 9.63 6.77
C ALA A 23 0.39 9.11 6.19
N GLU A 24 -0.72 9.30 6.89
CA GLU A 24 -2.05 8.93 6.41
C GLU A 24 -2.42 9.71 5.14
N LYS A 25 -2.10 11.00 5.11
CA LYS A 25 -2.33 11.85 3.96
C LYS A 25 -1.51 11.37 2.74
N ILE A 26 -0.24 10.99 2.97
CA ILE A 26 0.60 10.43 1.91
C ILE A 26 -0.03 9.14 1.37
N LYS A 27 -0.47 8.27 2.24
CA LYS A 27 -1.11 7.01 1.84
C LYS A 27 -2.33 7.27 0.95
N ILE A 28 -3.17 8.20 1.34
CA ILE A 28 -4.40 8.51 0.60
C ILE A 28 -4.09 9.16 -0.76
N GLN A 29 -3.16 10.10 -0.80
CA GLN A 29 -2.90 10.88 -2.02
C GLN A 29 -2.06 10.13 -3.05
N ILE A 30 -1.03 9.41 -2.61
CA ILE A 30 -0.09 8.74 -3.51
C ILE A 30 0.21 7.30 -3.12
N GLY A 31 -0.53 6.71 -2.17
CA GLY A 31 -0.34 5.32 -1.79
C GLY A 31 -0.63 4.38 -2.95
N ALA A 32 0.27 3.43 -3.18
CA ALA A 32 0.14 2.46 -4.26
C ALA A 32 0.76 1.13 -3.84
N ALA A 33 0.20 0.05 -4.37
CA ALA A 33 0.70 -1.30 -4.13
C ALA A 33 1.64 -1.76 -5.23
N THR A 34 1.70 -1.03 -6.34
CA THR A 34 2.53 -1.35 -7.49
C THR A 34 2.97 -0.06 -8.17
N GLU A 35 4.11 -0.12 -8.88
CA GLU A 35 4.57 0.99 -9.70
C GLU A 35 3.87 1.03 -11.06
N ASP A 36 3.23 -0.05 -11.46
CA ASP A 36 2.55 -0.20 -12.75
C ASP A 36 1.10 0.24 -12.64
N LEU A 37 0.87 1.55 -12.77
CA LEU A 37 -0.46 2.15 -12.73
C LEU A 37 -0.79 2.80 -14.07
N GLU A 38 -2.03 2.61 -14.53
CA GLU A 38 -2.51 3.24 -15.76
C GLU A 38 -2.69 4.75 -15.59
N LEU A 39 -3.22 5.16 -14.43
CA LEU A 39 -3.44 6.57 -14.10
C LEU A 39 -2.69 6.90 -12.82
N PRO A 40 -1.36 7.09 -12.90
CA PRO A 40 -0.57 7.36 -11.71
C PRO A 40 -0.89 8.74 -11.13
N PRO A 41 -0.88 8.88 -9.79
CA PRO A 41 -1.05 10.18 -9.16
C PRO A 41 0.19 11.04 -9.37
N ASP A 42 0.00 12.36 -9.30
CA ASP A 42 1.11 13.31 -9.37
C ASP A 42 1.99 13.21 -8.12
N GLU A 43 3.22 13.69 -8.24
CA GLU A 43 4.10 13.81 -7.10
C GLU A 43 3.48 14.71 -6.03
N MET A 44 3.87 14.46 -4.78
CA MET A 44 3.34 15.17 -3.62
C MET A 44 4.49 15.85 -2.87
N SER A 45 4.26 17.10 -2.45
CA SER A 45 5.15 17.80 -1.53
C SER A 45 4.83 17.40 -0.11
N VAL A 46 5.83 16.95 0.64
CA VAL A 46 5.67 16.54 2.03
C VAL A 46 6.52 17.42 2.93
N GLN A 47 5.91 17.96 3.96
CA GLN A 47 6.59 18.80 4.94
C GLN A 47 6.74 18.05 6.25
N GLY A 48 7.90 18.19 6.87
CA GLY A 48 8.21 17.59 8.15
C GLY A 48 9.42 18.24 8.76
N ARG A 49 10.02 17.57 9.75
CA ARG A 49 11.21 18.06 10.41
C ARG A 49 12.44 17.30 9.94
N ASP A 50 13.47 18.03 9.50
CA ASP A 50 14.75 17.44 9.14
C ASP A 50 15.39 16.85 10.39
N LEU A 51 15.70 15.56 10.36
CA LEU A 51 16.28 14.85 11.49
C LEU A 51 17.73 15.26 11.77
N LEU A 52 18.43 15.81 10.75
CA LEU A 52 19.82 16.23 10.90
C LEU A 52 19.94 17.61 11.53
N THR A 53 19.06 18.55 11.15
CA THR A 53 19.14 19.95 11.58
C THR A 53 18.04 20.34 12.56
N GLY A 54 16.97 19.57 12.65
CA GLY A 54 15.79 19.91 13.47
C GLY A 54 14.91 20.99 12.86
N LYS A 55 15.24 21.48 11.67
CA LYS A 55 14.50 22.56 10.99
C LYS A 55 13.36 21.98 10.13
N PRO A 56 12.34 22.80 9.83
CA PRO A 56 11.33 22.39 8.86
C PRO A 56 11.96 22.13 7.49
N LYS A 57 11.47 21.11 6.82
CA LYS A 57 11.98 20.69 5.51
C LYS A 57 10.83 20.19 4.66
N GLN A 58 10.93 20.40 3.35
CA GLN A 58 9.96 19.92 2.39
C GLN A 58 10.69 19.04 1.36
N VAL A 59 10.07 17.89 1.02
CA VAL A 59 10.59 17.01 -0.02
C VAL A 59 9.46 16.64 -0.98
N GLN A 60 9.83 16.38 -2.24
CA GLN A 60 8.91 15.85 -3.25
C GLN A 60 9.02 14.33 -3.25
N ILE A 61 7.89 13.65 -3.22
CA ILE A 61 7.86 12.19 -3.29
C ILE A 61 6.84 11.75 -4.33
N SER A 62 7.12 10.60 -4.96
CA SER A 62 6.25 10.01 -5.95
C SER A 62 5.56 8.76 -5.42
N TYR A 63 4.49 8.32 -6.11
CA TYR A 63 3.82 7.08 -5.76
C TYR A 63 4.75 5.86 -5.85
N ARG A 64 5.77 5.92 -6.71
CA ARG A 64 6.73 4.83 -6.85
C ARG A 64 7.54 4.60 -5.59
N GLU A 65 7.95 5.69 -4.93
CA GLU A 65 8.65 5.59 -3.64
C GLU A 65 7.76 4.95 -2.59
N ILE A 66 6.50 5.32 -2.55
CA ILE A 66 5.56 4.78 -1.57
C ILE A 66 5.24 3.32 -1.87
N ALA A 67 5.12 2.93 -3.13
CA ALA A 67 4.96 1.52 -3.50
C ALA A 67 6.12 0.67 -2.97
N LYS A 68 7.34 1.17 -3.08
CA LYS A 68 8.52 0.49 -2.51
C LYS A 68 8.47 0.43 -0.99
N ALA A 69 8.06 1.53 -0.35
CA ALA A 69 7.95 1.60 1.11
C ALA A 69 6.95 0.59 1.65
N LEU A 70 5.88 0.33 0.93
CA LEU A 70 4.80 -0.55 1.35
C LEU A 70 4.96 -2.00 0.90
N ASP A 71 5.94 -2.29 0.07
CA ASP A 71 6.06 -3.59 -0.59
C ASP A 71 6.10 -4.77 0.39
N LYS A 72 6.88 -4.68 1.45
CA LYS A 72 6.99 -5.76 2.44
C LYS A 72 5.67 -6.05 3.14
N SER A 73 4.95 -4.98 3.52
CA SER A 73 3.66 -5.13 4.18
C SER A 73 2.62 -5.71 3.23
N ILE A 74 2.67 -5.32 1.96
CA ILE A 74 1.76 -5.85 0.94
C ILE A 74 2.06 -7.32 0.68
N LEU A 75 3.33 -7.73 0.64
CA LEU A 75 3.71 -9.14 0.54
C LEU A 75 3.12 -9.96 1.68
N ARG A 76 3.11 -9.43 2.90
CA ARG A 76 2.47 -10.10 4.04
C ARG A 76 0.97 -10.26 3.83
N VAL A 77 0.32 -9.25 3.27
CA VAL A 77 -1.11 -9.34 2.94
C VAL A 77 -1.34 -10.43 1.90
N GLU A 78 -0.53 -10.46 0.85
CA GLU A 78 -0.60 -11.49 -0.19
C GLU A 78 -0.44 -12.88 0.41
N ASP A 79 0.56 -13.07 1.26
CA ASP A 79 0.84 -14.35 1.90
C ASP A 79 -0.32 -14.79 2.80
N SER A 80 -0.91 -13.85 3.55
CA SER A 80 -2.07 -14.13 4.40
C SER A 80 -3.27 -14.56 3.58
N VAL A 81 -3.52 -13.92 2.45
CA VAL A 81 -4.62 -14.30 1.55
C VAL A 81 -4.38 -15.70 0.99
N MET A 82 -3.16 -15.99 0.53
CA MET A 82 -2.83 -17.30 -0.01
C MET A 82 -2.94 -18.40 1.03
N GLU A 83 -2.51 -18.15 2.26
CA GLU A 83 -2.64 -19.10 3.36
C GLU A 83 -4.12 -19.39 3.66
N THR A 84 -4.94 -18.34 3.72
CA THR A 84 -6.37 -18.48 3.94
C THR A 84 -7.01 -19.34 2.84
N LEU A 85 -6.67 -19.07 1.58
CA LEU A 85 -7.18 -19.84 0.44
C LEU A 85 -6.74 -21.30 0.51
N SER A 86 -5.50 -21.58 0.92
CA SER A 86 -4.99 -22.94 1.02
C SER A 86 -5.71 -23.77 2.10
N GLN A 87 -6.27 -23.10 3.11
CA GLN A 87 -7.01 -23.74 4.20
C GLN A 87 -8.51 -23.79 3.95
N THR A 88 -8.98 -23.19 2.86
CA THR A 88 -10.41 -23.13 2.53
C THR A 88 -10.90 -24.49 2.01
N PRO A 89 -12.04 -24.99 2.49
CA PRO A 89 -12.61 -26.24 1.97
C PRO A 89 -12.88 -26.17 0.46
N PRO A 90 -12.79 -27.31 -0.26
CA PRO A 90 -12.93 -27.31 -1.73
C PRO A 90 -14.23 -26.69 -2.25
N GLU A 91 -15.34 -26.89 -1.56
CA GLU A 91 -16.64 -26.33 -1.97
C GLU A 91 -16.64 -24.81 -1.91
N LEU A 92 -16.06 -24.24 -0.84
CA LEU A 92 -15.93 -22.79 -0.69
C LEU A 92 -14.90 -22.22 -1.66
N ALA A 93 -13.83 -22.95 -1.92
CA ALA A 93 -12.82 -22.53 -2.90
C ALA A 93 -13.42 -22.41 -4.30
N ALA A 94 -14.30 -23.35 -4.67
CA ALA A 94 -15.02 -23.30 -5.93
C ALA A 94 -15.93 -22.06 -6.02
N ASP A 95 -16.62 -21.74 -4.94
CA ASP A 95 -17.46 -20.53 -4.89
C ASP A 95 -16.63 -19.26 -5.03
N ILE A 96 -15.48 -19.17 -4.37
CA ILE A 96 -14.57 -18.04 -4.47
C ILE A 96 -14.05 -17.89 -5.89
N TYR A 97 -13.74 -18.98 -6.57
CA TYR A 97 -13.30 -18.95 -7.96
C TYR A 97 -14.34 -18.26 -8.86
N ASN A 98 -15.61 -18.52 -8.61
CA ASN A 98 -16.71 -17.96 -9.41
C ASN A 98 -17.06 -16.52 -9.00
N THR A 99 -17.02 -16.20 -7.70
CA THR A 99 -17.48 -14.90 -7.19
C THR A 99 -16.35 -13.88 -7.03
N GLY A 100 -15.11 -14.34 -6.80
CA GLY A 100 -13.97 -13.45 -6.59
C GLY A 100 -13.79 -13.04 -5.13
N ILE A 101 -12.84 -12.14 -4.92
CA ILE A 101 -12.47 -11.62 -3.60
C ILE A 101 -12.87 -10.15 -3.51
N TYR A 102 -13.47 -9.77 -2.39
CA TYR A 102 -13.90 -8.38 -2.13
C TYR A 102 -13.04 -7.77 -1.04
N LEU A 103 -12.41 -6.64 -1.34
CA LEU A 103 -11.57 -5.90 -0.39
C LEU A 103 -12.36 -4.76 0.23
N ALA A 104 -12.24 -4.61 1.55
CA ALA A 104 -12.88 -3.54 2.30
C ALA A 104 -11.89 -2.92 3.29
N GLY A 105 -12.17 -1.70 3.75
CA GLY A 105 -11.37 -1.01 4.74
C GLY A 105 -10.32 -0.09 4.14
N GLY A 106 -9.50 0.51 4.99
CA GLY A 106 -8.52 1.53 4.59
C GLY A 106 -7.43 1.05 3.65
N GLY A 107 -7.01 -0.22 3.80
CA GLY A 107 -6.00 -0.81 2.93
C GLY A 107 -6.45 -0.99 1.49
N SER A 108 -7.76 -1.12 1.26
CA SER A 108 -8.30 -1.28 -0.08
C SER A 108 -8.16 -0.02 -0.93
N MET A 109 -7.85 1.13 -0.32
CA MET A 109 -7.66 2.40 -1.02
C MET A 109 -6.29 2.50 -1.70
N LEU A 110 -5.38 1.56 -1.47
CA LEU A 110 -4.10 1.56 -2.15
C LEU A 110 -4.27 1.24 -3.63
N ARG A 111 -3.78 2.13 -4.47
CA ARG A 111 -3.89 1.96 -5.92
C ARG A 111 -3.16 0.71 -6.38
N GLY A 112 -3.84 -0.11 -7.16
CA GLY A 112 -3.26 -1.32 -7.72
C GLY A 112 -3.23 -2.53 -6.77
N LEU A 113 -3.74 -2.41 -5.56
CA LEU A 113 -3.78 -3.53 -4.62
C LEU A 113 -4.67 -4.67 -5.14
N ASP A 114 -5.82 -4.31 -5.71
CA ASP A 114 -6.72 -5.27 -6.35
C ASP A 114 -6.03 -6.02 -7.49
N LYS A 115 -5.34 -5.30 -8.35
CA LYS A 115 -4.58 -5.88 -9.47
C LYS A 115 -3.48 -6.81 -8.97
N ARG A 116 -2.75 -6.39 -7.95
CA ARG A 116 -1.64 -7.17 -7.39
C ARG A 116 -2.14 -8.46 -6.77
N LEU A 117 -3.23 -8.40 -5.99
CA LEU A 117 -3.84 -9.59 -5.39
C LEU A 117 -4.45 -10.51 -6.44
N SER A 118 -5.07 -9.94 -7.48
CA SER A 118 -5.63 -10.74 -8.58
C SER A 118 -4.54 -11.53 -9.30
N GLN A 119 -3.40 -10.93 -9.54
CA GLN A 119 -2.26 -11.61 -10.17
C GLN A 119 -1.69 -12.71 -9.28
N LYS A 120 -1.67 -12.48 -7.97
CA LYS A 120 -1.14 -13.46 -7.00
C LYS A 120 -2.06 -14.66 -6.83
N THR A 121 -3.36 -14.43 -6.82
CA THR A 121 -4.36 -15.47 -6.52
C THR A 121 -4.97 -16.11 -7.77
N ASP A 122 -4.80 -15.50 -8.93
CA ASP A 122 -5.49 -15.86 -10.19
C ASP A 122 -7.03 -15.78 -10.05
N LEU A 123 -7.50 -14.91 -9.17
CA LEU A 123 -8.92 -14.70 -8.91
C LEU A 123 -9.29 -13.24 -9.16
N PRO A 124 -10.53 -12.96 -9.56
CA PRO A 124 -11.00 -11.58 -9.62
C PRO A 124 -10.99 -10.95 -8.23
N VAL A 125 -10.50 -9.72 -8.13
CA VAL A 125 -10.47 -8.97 -6.87
C VAL A 125 -11.17 -7.63 -7.08
N TYR A 126 -12.12 -7.32 -6.20
CA TYR A 126 -12.94 -6.12 -6.29
C TYR A 126 -12.76 -5.27 -5.03
N ILE A 127 -12.84 -3.96 -5.20
CA ILE A 127 -12.77 -3.00 -4.09
C ILE A 127 -14.20 -2.58 -3.74
N CYS A 128 -14.52 -2.69 -2.46
CA CYS A 128 -15.82 -2.26 -1.95
C CYS A 128 -15.85 -0.76 -1.65
#